data_99f5d89b847b16932cc29dfabb7ceb7c
#
_entry.id   99f5d89b847b16932cc29dfabb7ceb7c
#
_cell.length_a   1.000
_cell.length_b   1.000
_cell.length_c   1.000
_cell.angle_alpha   90.00
_cell.angle_beta   90.00
_cell.angle_gamma   90.00
#
_symmetry.space_group_name_H-M   'P 1'
#
loop_
_entity.id
_entity.type
_entity.pdbx_description
1 polymer ?
#
loop_
_entity_poly.entity_id
_entity_poly.type
_entity_poly.pdbx_seq_one_letter_code
_entity_poly.pdbx_strand_id
1 'polypeptide(L)'
;MSVARLIAERSPDWAALADDVAWLRGRVGRRIDAARAAAFARRYRAACSDLALAEALRFPPATREHLQQLVADAHTQLYRIESFSLLGWLRSLVVDVPRRVVTDPCFWIALATFWAIFLGSLGAAATRPGFAAQVAGEDQLDKVEEMYSQKFDDEKFAADRSIMAGFYVFNNAGIGLRCFAGGVLCGVGSLVVLAFNALFLGTIFGHMLVAPQAGNFTDFVTAHAPFELTAVVISAAAGLRLGWSILDTQGRSRMAALRHSAAEALEVAGLATVLFILAAFIEGFVSPSALPYEVKVTVALFTAALLVGYFALPFLPSWQAAATQSARPGGGDHGAARQAAEARA
;
A
#
# COMPACT_ATOMS: atom_id res chain seq x y z
N MET A 1 -40.29 -23.04 -29.61
CA MET A 1 -38.91 -23.41 -30.06
C MET A 1 -38.59 -24.73 -29.37
N SER A 2 -38.14 -25.78 -30.07
CA SER A 2 -37.80 -27.04 -29.39
C SER A 2 -36.46 -26.90 -28.63
N VAL A 3 -36.32 -27.63 -27.51
CA VAL A 3 -35.09 -27.67 -26.71
C VAL A 3 -33.89 -28.07 -27.55
N ALA A 4 -34.08 -29.07 -28.45
CA ALA A 4 -32.99 -29.52 -29.35
C ALA A 4 -32.49 -28.43 -30.29
N ARG A 5 -33.38 -27.58 -30.82
CA ARG A 5 -33.00 -26.45 -31.68
C ARG A 5 -32.24 -25.39 -30.91
N LEU A 6 -32.66 -25.10 -29.66
CA LEU A 6 -31.97 -24.13 -28.82
C LEU A 6 -30.55 -24.59 -28.46
N ILE A 7 -30.39 -25.88 -28.14
CA ILE A 7 -29.07 -26.47 -27.88
C ILE A 7 -28.18 -26.35 -29.12
N ALA A 8 -28.68 -26.69 -30.31
CA ALA A 8 -27.89 -26.60 -31.53
C ALA A 8 -27.46 -25.14 -31.87
N GLU A 9 -28.34 -24.18 -31.58
CA GLU A 9 -28.06 -22.76 -31.81
C GLU A 9 -27.00 -22.18 -30.85
N ARG A 10 -26.98 -22.65 -29.58
CA ARG A 10 -26.09 -22.14 -28.53
C ARG A 10 -24.77 -22.91 -28.38
N SER A 11 -24.71 -24.16 -28.87
CA SER A 11 -23.49 -24.98 -28.78
C SER A 11 -22.20 -24.31 -29.31
N PRO A 12 -22.23 -23.53 -30.41
CA PRO A 12 -21.05 -22.83 -30.88
C PRO A 12 -20.52 -21.77 -29.89
N ASP A 13 -21.42 -21.05 -29.20
CA ASP A 13 -21.05 -20.05 -28.19
C ASP A 13 -20.41 -20.72 -26.95
N TRP A 14 -20.94 -21.90 -26.55
CA TRP A 14 -20.37 -22.67 -25.44
C TRP A 14 -18.97 -23.20 -25.79
N ALA A 15 -18.76 -23.70 -27.01
CA ALA A 15 -17.46 -24.13 -27.50
C ALA A 15 -16.45 -22.97 -27.51
N ALA A 16 -16.87 -21.80 -28.00
CA ALA A 16 -16.03 -20.60 -28.00
C ALA A 16 -15.67 -20.14 -26.58
N LEU A 17 -16.57 -20.30 -25.62
CA LEU A 17 -16.28 -20.03 -24.20
C LEU A 17 -15.31 -21.06 -23.62
N ALA A 18 -15.45 -22.35 -23.96
CA ALA A 18 -14.54 -23.40 -23.53
C ALA A 18 -13.12 -23.18 -24.06
N ASP A 19 -12.98 -22.76 -25.32
CA ASP A 19 -11.70 -22.39 -25.92
C ASP A 19 -11.06 -21.19 -25.21
N ASP A 20 -11.85 -20.16 -24.88
CA ASP A 20 -11.38 -19.02 -24.11
C ASP A 20 -10.91 -19.44 -22.72
N VAL A 21 -11.63 -20.32 -22.03
CA VAL A 21 -11.25 -20.86 -20.70
C VAL A 21 -9.93 -21.63 -20.80
N ALA A 22 -9.79 -22.50 -21.78
CA ALA A 22 -8.56 -23.28 -22.02
C ALA A 22 -7.37 -22.36 -22.31
N TRP A 23 -7.57 -21.33 -23.14
CA TRP A 23 -6.55 -20.35 -23.46
C TRP A 23 -6.12 -19.54 -22.24
N LEU A 24 -7.05 -19.17 -21.35
CA LEU A 24 -6.77 -18.44 -20.12
C LEU A 24 -6.04 -19.28 -19.08
N ARG A 25 -6.32 -20.59 -18.98
CA ARG A 25 -5.63 -21.53 -18.07
C ARG A 25 -4.13 -21.58 -18.31
N GLY A 26 -3.70 -21.52 -19.57
CA GLY A 26 -2.28 -21.55 -19.96
C GLY A 26 -1.51 -20.23 -19.77
N ARG A 27 -2.16 -19.16 -19.33
CA ARG A 27 -1.57 -17.79 -19.30
C ARG A 27 -1.68 -17.10 -17.97
N VAL A 28 -1.06 -17.68 -16.97
CA VAL A 28 -0.96 -17.09 -15.62
C VAL A 28 -0.10 -15.82 -15.67
N GLY A 29 -0.64 -14.69 -15.19
CA GLY A 29 0.13 -13.43 -15.02
C GLY A 29 0.38 -12.61 -16.29
N ARG A 30 -0.25 -12.93 -17.44
CA ARG A 30 -0.17 -12.11 -18.64
C ARG A 30 -1.38 -11.18 -18.79
N ARG A 31 -1.13 -9.91 -19.09
CA ARG A 31 -2.20 -8.95 -19.42
C ARG A 31 -2.99 -9.42 -20.63
N ILE A 32 -4.29 -9.44 -20.50
CA ILE A 32 -5.26 -9.78 -21.56
C ILE A 32 -5.67 -8.47 -22.22
N ASP A 33 -5.77 -8.47 -23.55
CA ASP A 33 -6.33 -7.34 -24.28
C ASP A 33 -7.76 -7.04 -23.84
N ALA A 34 -8.09 -5.75 -23.68
CA ALA A 34 -9.38 -5.30 -23.17
C ALA A 34 -10.57 -5.79 -24.02
N ALA A 35 -10.40 -5.85 -25.37
CA ALA A 35 -11.43 -6.34 -26.28
C ALA A 35 -11.70 -7.83 -26.04
N ARG A 36 -10.66 -8.64 -25.85
CA ARG A 36 -10.77 -10.07 -25.55
C ARG A 36 -11.37 -10.32 -24.17
N ALA A 37 -10.96 -9.55 -23.17
CA ALA A 37 -11.58 -9.62 -21.82
C ALA A 37 -13.07 -9.30 -21.84
N ALA A 38 -13.47 -8.26 -22.57
CA ALA A 38 -14.87 -7.90 -22.77
C ALA A 38 -15.65 -8.98 -23.53
N ALA A 39 -15.07 -9.61 -24.55
CA ALA A 39 -15.69 -10.71 -25.29
C ALA A 39 -15.91 -11.94 -24.39
N PHE A 40 -14.88 -12.32 -23.60
CA PHE A 40 -14.99 -13.39 -22.62
C PHE A 40 -16.09 -13.13 -21.59
N ALA A 41 -16.16 -11.93 -21.01
CA ALA A 41 -17.17 -11.56 -20.04
C ALA A 41 -18.61 -11.58 -20.64
N ARG A 42 -18.76 -11.24 -21.92
CA ARG A 42 -20.07 -11.37 -22.61
C ARG A 42 -20.47 -12.83 -22.80
N ARG A 43 -19.55 -13.70 -23.27
CA ARG A 43 -19.81 -15.13 -23.44
C ARG A 43 -20.13 -15.81 -22.10
N TYR A 44 -19.39 -15.47 -21.06
CA TYR A 44 -19.66 -15.98 -19.71
C TYR A 44 -21.08 -15.62 -19.23
N ARG A 45 -21.51 -14.34 -19.37
CA ARG A 45 -22.88 -13.93 -19.00
C ARG A 45 -23.95 -14.64 -19.84
N ALA A 46 -23.70 -14.83 -21.12
CA ALA A 46 -24.62 -15.59 -21.97
C ALA A 46 -24.75 -17.06 -21.49
N ALA A 47 -23.65 -17.72 -21.20
CA ALA A 47 -23.63 -19.08 -20.65
C ALA A 47 -24.33 -19.20 -19.30
N CYS A 48 -24.21 -18.21 -18.41
CA CYS A 48 -24.96 -18.14 -17.15
C CYS A 48 -26.48 -18.08 -17.41
N SER A 49 -26.90 -17.27 -18.39
CA SER A 49 -28.34 -17.18 -18.78
C SER A 49 -28.81 -18.48 -19.41
N ASP A 50 -28.00 -19.12 -20.23
CA ASP A 50 -28.31 -20.42 -20.87
C ASP A 50 -28.40 -21.53 -19.81
N LEU A 51 -27.56 -21.51 -18.76
CA LEU A 51 -27.66 -22.47 -17.63
C LEU A 51 -28.97 -22.31 -16.88
N ALA A 52 -29.36 -21.07 -16.55
CA ALA A 52 -30.66 -20.82 -15.89
C ALA A 52 -31.85 -21.30 -16.78
N LEU A 53 -31.74 -21.07 -18.10
CA LEU A 53 -32.76 -21.55 -19.06
C LEU A 53 -32.77 -23.07 -19.17
N ALA A 54 -31.61 -23.72 -19.14
CA ALA A 54 -31.45 -25.16 -19.18
C ALA A 54 -32.09 -25.86 -17.95
N GLU A 55 -32.02 -25.21 -16.79
CA GLU A 55 -32.69 -25.65 -15.57
C GLU A 55 -34.23 -25.50 -15.70
N ALA A 56 -34.68 -24.32 -16.14
CA ALA A 56 -36.11 -24.02 -16.29
C ALA A 56 -36.80 -24.91 -17.33
N LEU A 57 -36.15 -25.16 -18.46
CA LEU A 57 -36.70 -25.97 -19.57
C LEU A 57 -36.33 -27.46 -19.49
N ARG A 58 -35.70 -27.88 -18.39
CA ARG A 58 -35.30 -29.28 -18.13
C ARG A 58 -34.49 -29.90 -19.29
N PHE A 59 -33.39 -29.26 -19.67
CA PHE A 59 -32.49 -29.81 -20.70
C PHE A 59 -31.98 -31.20 -20.30
N PRO A 60 -31.49 -32.01 -21.26
CA PRO A 60 -30.86 -33.29 -20.96
C PRO A 60 -29.81 -33.15 -19.84
N PRO A 61 -29.74 -34.12 -18.90
CA PRO A 61 -28.80 -34.03 -17.77
C PRO A 61 -27.35 -33.74 -18.17
N ALA A 62 -26.82 -34.41 -19.20
CA ALA A 62 -25.49 -34.22 -19.71
C ALA A 62 -25.23 -32.79 -20.20
N THR A 63 -26.21 -32.12 -20.81
CA THR A 63 -26.07 -30.72 -21.27
C THR A 63 -26.08 -29.77 -20.08
N ARG A 64 -26.88 -30.03 -19.04
CA ARG A 64 -26.90 -29.22 -17.82
C ARG A 64 -25.56 -29.32 -17.06
N GLU A 65 -25.06 -30.53 -16.87
CA GLU A 65 -23.76 -30.78 -16.23
C GLU A 65 -22.61 -30.10 -16.99
N HIS A 66 -22.63 -30.23 -18.33
CA HIS A 66 -21.63 -29.53 -19.17
C HIS A 66 -21.67 -28.01 -18.99
N LEU A 67 -22.88 -27.41 -19.00
CA LEU A 67 -23.03 -25.96 -18.80
C LEU A 67 -22.64 -25.55 -17.38
N GLN A 68 -22.99 -26.30 -16.35
CA GLN A 68 -22.60 -26.04 -14.97
C GLN A 68 -21.05 -26.01 -14.84
N GLN A 69 -20.41 -27.02 -15.42
CA GLN A 69 -18.93 -27.10 -15.38
C GLN A 69 -18.27 -25.98 -16.18
N LEU A 70 -18.79 -25.67 -17.37
CA LEU A 70 -18.27 -24.57 -18.20
C LEU A 70 -18.42 -23.19 -17.51
N VAL A 71 -19.59 -22.94 -16.90
CA VAL A 71 -19.84 -21.69 -16.14
C VAL A 71 -18.94 -21.61 -14.91
N ALA A 72 -18.75 -22.70 -14.16
CA ALA A 72 -17.85 -22.74 -13.01
C ALA A 72 -16.40 -22.49 -13.41
N ASP A 73 -15.94 -23.12 -14.48
CA ASP A 73 -14.60 -22.94 -15.04
C ASP A 73 -14.36 -21.51 -15.51
N ALA A 74 -15.32 -20.96 -16.26
CA ALA A 74 -15.25 -19.57 -16.73
C ALA A 74 -15.31 -18.57 -15.58
N HIS A 75 -16.13 -18.83 -14.54
CA HIS A 75 -16.20 -18.03 -13.33
C HIS A 75 -14.82 -17.98 -12.64
N THR A 76 -14.17 -19.13 -12.49
CA THR A 76 -12.85 -19.24 -11.89
C THR A 76 -11.81 -18.40 -12.65
N GLN A 77 -11.89 -18.36 -14.01
CA GLN A 77 -10.96 -17.53 -14.80
C GLN A 77 -11.32 -16.05 -14.74
N LEU A 78 -12.60 -15.68 -14.72
CA LEU A 78 -13.06 -14.29 -14.67
C LEU A 78 -12.75 -13.63 -13.32
N TYR A 79 -12.91 -14.38 -12.23
CA TYR A 79 -12.69 -13.91 -10.86
C TYR A 79 -11.39 -14.47 -10.27
N ARG A 80 -10.45 -14.84 -11.14
CA ARG A 80 -9.14 -15.30 -10.70
C ARG A 80 -8.47 -14.22 -9.88
N ILE A 81 -8.38 -14.45 -8.58
CA ILE A 81 -7.52 -13.64 -7.70
C ILE A 81 -6.09 -13.94 -8.15
N GLU A 82 -5.40 -12.94 -8.67
CA GLU A 82 -3.96 -13.08 -8.93
C GLU A 82 -3.31 -13.50 -7.61
N SER A 83 -2.60 -14.63 -7.62
CA SER A 83 -1.87 -15.08 -6.44
C SER A 83 -0.88 -13.98 -6.06
N PHE A 84 -0.86 -13.57 -4.79
CA PHE A 84 0.10 -12.60 -4.29
C PHE A 84 1.52 -13.06 -4.64
N SER A 85 2.23 -12.27 -5.40
CA SER A 85 3.63 -12.50 -5.74
C SER A 85 4.51 -11.58 -4.90
N LEU A 86 5.21 -12.15 -3.93
CA LEU A 86 6.15 -11.39 -3.09
C LEU A 86 7.20 -10.65 -3.94
N LEU A 87 7.75 -11.32 -4.96
CA LEU A 87 8.72 -10.70 -5.88
C LEU A 87 8.09 -9.57 -6.70
N GLY A 88 6.83 -9.75 -7.14
CA GLY A 88 6.07 -8.69 -7.82
C GLY A 88 5.83 -7.50 -6.91
N TRP A 89 5.47 -7.74 -5.66
CA TRP A 89 5.25 -6.70 -4.67
C TRP A 89 6.55 -5.96 -4.31
N LEU A 90 7.65 -6.69 -4.05
CA LEU A 90 8.95 -6.08 -3.81
C LEU A 90 9.43 -5.23 -5.00
N ARG A 91 9.20 -5.72 -6.22
CA ARG A 91 9.49 -4.92 -7.42
C ARG A 91 8.63 -3.66 -7.48
N SER A 92 7.35 -3.75 -7.18
CA SER A 92 6.46 -2.58 -7.14
C SER A 92 6.93 -1.58 -6.08
N LEU A 93 7.33 -2.03 -4.89
CA LEU A 93 7.89 -1.15 -3.85
C LEU A 93 9.12 -0.37 -4.35
N VAL A 94 9.95 -0.98 -5.18
CA VAL A 94 11.18 -0.31 -5.67
C VAL A 94 10.91 0.52 -6.92
N VAL A 95 10.00 0.12 -7.82
CA VAL A 95 9.81 0.75 -9.15
C VAL A 95 8.59 1.67 -9.18
N ASP A 96 7.44 1.20 -8.74
CA ASP A 96 6.17 1.89 -8.96
C ASP A 96 5.81 2.82 -7.79
N VAL A 97 6.02 2.37 -6.55
CA VAL A 97 5.61 3.10 -5.34
C VAL A 97 6.33 4.43 -5.17
N PRO A 98 7.67 4.58 -5.34
CA PRO A 98 8.31 5.88 -5.19
C PRO A 98 7.74 6.92 -6.16
N ARG A 99 7.48 6.52 -7.41
CA ARG A 99 6.85 7.39 -8.40
C ARG A 99 5.43 7.77 -8.00
N ARG A 100 4.61 6.79 -7.59
CA ARG A 100 3.23 7.06 -7.15
C ARG A 100 3.19 8.06 -6.00
N VAL A 101 4.04 7.86 -4.99
CA VAL A 101 4.10 8.74 -3.82
C VAL A 101 4.45 10.17 -4.22
N VAL A 102 5.55 10.39 -4.95
CA VAL A 102 6.00 11.76 -5.26
C VAL A 102 5.14 12.49 -6.29
N THR A 103 4.38 11.77 -7.12
CA THR A 103 3.47 12.39 -8.11
C THR A 103 2.06 12.58 -7.57
N ASP A 104 1.71 12.01 -6.41
CA ASP A 104 0.37 12.13 -5.83
C ASP A 104 0.25 13.41 -4.98
N PRO A 105 -0.67 14.33 -5.30
CA PRO A 105 -0.94 15.50 -4.46
C PRO A 105 -1.31 15.15 -3.01
N CYS A 106 -1.94 13.98 -2.77
CA CYS A 106 -2.31 13.54 -1.43
C CYS A 106 -1.08 13.37 -0.52
N PHE A 107 0.06 12.94 -1.07
CA PHE A 107 1.31 12.87 -0.33
C PHE A 107 1.79 14.24 0.12
N TRP A 108 1.80 15.23 -0.77
CA TRP A 108 2.26 16.57 -0.46
C TRP A 108 1.35 17.29 0.53
N ILE A 109 0.03 17.05 0.45
CA ILE A 109 -0.96 17.55 1.42
C ILE A 109 -0.69 16.93 2.79
N ALA A 110 -0.52 15.60 2.87
CA ALA A 110 -0.22 14.92 4.14
C ALA A 110 1.12 15.39 4.72
N LEU A 111 2.16 15.50 3.89
CA LEU A 111 3.49 15.96 4.30
C LEU A 111 3.44 17.39 4.86
N ALA A 112 2.82 18.32 4.14
CA ALA A 112 2.69 19.70 4.56
C ALA A 112 1.85 19.83 5.85
N THR A 113 0.74 19.10 5.95
CA THR A 113 -0.13 19.07 7.14
C THR A 113 0.63 18.56 8.35
N PHE A 114 1.34 17.44 8.21
CA PHE A 114 2.12 16.85 9.30
C PHE A 114 3.19 17.83 9.80
N TRP A 115 4.05 18.31 8.91
CA TRP A 115 5.18 19.16 9.32
C TRP A 115 4.75 20.53 9.81
N ALA A 116 3.71 21.14 9.24
CA ALA A 116 3.18 22.42 9.72
C ALA A 116 2.65 22.30 11.16
N ILE A 117 1.88 21.25 11.46
CA ILE A 117 1.32 21.03 12.79
C ILE A 117 2.41 20.58 13.78
N PHE A 118 3.26 19.64 13.38
CA PHE A 118 4.36 19.13 14.21
C PHE A 118 5.30 20.24 14.64
N LEU A 119 5.82 21.04 13.69
CA LEU A 119 6.75 22.12 13.97
C LEU A 119 6.07 23.26 14.73
N GLY A 120 4.82 23.56 14.41
CA GLY A 120 4.01 24.55 15.12
C GLY A 120 3.77 24.18 16.58
N SER A 121 3.39 22.94 16.85
CA SER A 121 3.17 22.44 18.22
C SER A 121 4.47 22.24 18.99
N LEU A 122 5.54 21.80 18.33
CA LEU A 122 6.89 21.73 18.91
C LEU A 122 7.36 23.12 19.36
N GLY A 123 7.27 24.12 18.50
CA GLY A 123 7.65 25.49 18.86
C GLY A 123 6.75 26.08 19.96
N ALA A 124 5.45 25.81 19.92
CA ALA A 124 4.53 26.28 20.95
C ALA A 124 4.82 25.62 22.32
N ALA A 125 5.06 24.31 22.35
CA ALA A 125 5.36 23.59 23.59
C ALA A 125 6.72 24.00 24.20
N ALA A 126 7.72 24.26 23.35
CA ALA A 126 9.04 24.70 23.80
C ALA A 126 9.07 26.16 24.34
N THR A 127 8.13 27.01 23.86
CA THR A 127 8.21 28.46 24.15
C THR A 127 7.06 29.01 25.00
N ARG A 128 5.90 28.30 25.06
CA ARG A 128 4.71 28.78 25.77
C ARG A 128 4.44 27.93 27.00
N PRO A 129 4.58 28.48 28.22
CA PRO A 129 4.25 27.78 29.45
C PRO A 129 2.80 27.24 29.44
N GLY A 130 2.62 25.99 29.88
CA GLY A 130 1.32 25.35 29.99
C GLY A 130 0.72 24.81 28.68
N PHE A 131 1.27 25.14 27.49
CA PHE A 131 0.75 24.61 26.23
C PHE A 131 0.83 23.07 26.16
N ALA A 132 1.98 22.52 26.59
CA ALA A 132 2.16 21.06 26.58
C ALA A 132 1.15 20.36 27.49
N ALA A 133 0.91 20.89 28.69
CA ALA A 133 -0.08 20.36 29.64
C ALA A 133 -1.52 20.44 29.10
N GLN A 134 -1.87 21.52 28.38
CA GLN A 134 -3.18 21.65 27.75
C GLN A 134 -3.44 20.63 26.63
N VAL A 135 -2.42 20.25 25.87
CA VAL A 135 -2.55 19.33 24.74
C VAL A 135 -2.39 17.86 25.16
N ALA A 136 -1.35 17.57 25.92
CA ALA A 136 -0.99 16.20 26.32
C ALA A 136 -1.55 15.79 27.70
N GLY A 137 -1.81 16.76 28.58
CA GLY A 137 -2.14 16.53 30.00
C GLY A 137 -0.87 16.36 30.86
N GLU A 138 -0.92 16.85 32.09
CA GLU A 138 0.20 16.78 33.05
C GLU A 138 0.63 15.33 33.32
N ASP A 139 -0.34 14.44 33.61
CA ASP A 139 -0.06 13.02 33.85
C ASP A 139 0.71 12.33 32.72
N GLN A 140 0.48 12.74 31.46
CA GLN A 140 1.19 12.18 30.33
C GLN A 140 2.60 12.74 30.19
N LEU A 141 2.77 14.02 30.49
CA LEU A 141 4.09 14.67 30.49
C LEU A 141 4.98 14.06 31.58
N ASP A 142 4.45 13.91 32.80
CA ASP A 142 5.15 13.29 33.92
C ASP A 142 5.62 11.86 33.59
N LYS A 143 4.75 11.05 32.96
CA LYS A 143 5.12 9.70 32.49
C LYS A 143 6.23 9.70 31.47
N VAL A 144 6.21 10.65 30.54
CA VAL A 144 7.26 10.76 29.53
C VAL A 144 8.57 11.24 30.17
N GLU A 145 8.53 12.21 31.07
CA GLU A 145 9.71 12.65 31.83
C GLU A 145 10.29 11.53 32.68
N GLU A 146 9.44 10.77 33.38
CA GLU A 146 9.86 9.61 34.17
C GLU A 146 10.52 8.54 33.29
N MET A 147 9.96 8.25 32.10
CA MET A 147 10.51 7.28 31.16
C MET A 147 11.93 7.64 30.72
N TYR A 148 12.23 8.92 30.55
CA TYR A 148 13.54 9.40 30.13
C TYR A 148 14.40 9.96 31.30
N SER A 149 13.97 9.77 32.55
CA SER A 149 14.72 10.24 33.73
C SER A 149 16.08 9.56 33.90
N GLN A 150 16.22 8.33 33.42
CA GLN A 150 17.45 7.56 33.44
C GLN A 150 17.84 7.18 31.99
N LYS A 151 19.15 7.02 31.76
CA LYS A 151 19.63 6.42 30.51
C LYS A 151 19.12 4.98 30.41
N PHE A 152 18.76 4.58 29.23
CA PHE A 152 18.43 3.19 28.94
C PHE A 152 19.70 2.34 29.20
N ASP A 153 19.58 1.35 30.08
CA ASP A 153 20.68 0.47 30.47
C ASP A 153 20.63 -0.82 29.63
N ASP A 154 21.73 -1.08 28.90
CA ASP A 154 21.86 -2.23 28.01
C ASP A 154 21.56 -3.58 28.71
N GLU A 155 21.96 -3.74 29.97
CA GLU A 155 21.78 -5.01 30.70
C GLU A 155 20.32 -5.26 31.07
N LYS A 156 19.58 -4.23 31.49
CA LYS A 156 18.16 -4.34 31.85
C LYS A 156 17.26 -4.57 30.64
N PHE A 157 17.60 -3.97 29.50
CA PHE A 157 16.81 -4.08 28.28
C PHE A 157 17.20 -5.27 27.38
N ALA A 158 18.36 -5.91 27.59
CA ALA A 158 18.86 -6.99 26.74
C ALA A 158 17.89 -8.19 26.66
N ALA A 159 17.23 -8.54 27.76
CA ALA A 159 16.29 -9.67 27.81
C ALA A 159 14.97 -9.38 27.07
N ASP A 160 14.54 -8.10 27.00
CA ASP A 160 13.21 -7.72 26.52
C ASP A 160 13.24 -7.00 25.15
N ARG A 161 14.40 -6.81 24.53
CA ARG A 161 14.55 -6.04 23.28
C ARG A 161 13.62 -6.50 22.16
N SER A 162 13.45 -7.80 22.00
CA SER A 162 12.57 -8.36 20.96
C SER A 162 11.08 -8.11 21.27
N ILE A 163 10.72 -8.15 22.56
CA ILE A 163 9.36 -7.86 23.03
C ILE A 163 9.05 -6.38 22.83
N MET A 164 10.01 -5.50 23.20
CA MET A 164 9.87 -4.05 23.01
C MET A 164 9.81 -3.68 21.53
N ALA A 165 10.67 -4.25 20.67
CA ALA A 165 10.58 -4.05 19.22
C ALA A 165 9.22 -4.50 18.67
N GLY A 166 8.68 -5.64 19.14
CA GLY A 166 7.34 -6.09 18.80
C GLY A 166 6.24 -5.10 19.23
N PHE A 167 6.37 -4.55 20.45
CA PHE A 167 5.45 -3.53 20.95
C PHE A 167 5.50 -2.25 20.10
N TYR A 168 6.69 -1.77 19.72
CA TYR A 168 6.85 -0.61 18.87
C TYR A 168 6.27 -0.83 17.47
N VAL A 169 6.51 -2.00 16.86
CA VAL A 169 5.85 -2.38 15.60
C VAL A 169 4.32 -2.28 15.74
N PHE A 170 3.75 -2.86 16.80
CA PHE A 170 2.31 -2.86 17.01
C PHE A 170 1.75 -1.45 17.22
N ASN A 171 2.41 -0.63 18.05
CA ASN A 171 1.99 0.73 18.34
C ASN A 171 2.06 1.62 17.08
N ASN A 172 3.20 1.63 16.41
CA ASN A 172 3.49 2.52 15.29
C ASN A 172 2.71 2.09 14.03
N ALA A 173 2.64 0.78 13.74
CA ALA A 173 1.78 0.25 12.69
C ALA A 173 0.29 0.50 12.99
N GLY A 174 -0.12 0.47 14.26
CA GLY A 174 -1.47 0.83 14.69
C GLY A 174 -1.83 2.29 14.38
N ILE A 175 -0.89 3.22 14.55
CA ILE A 175 -1.05 4.62 14.14
C ILE A 175 -1.20 4.72 12.61
N GLY A 176 -0.29 4.08 11.88
CA GLY A 176 -0.34 4.04 10.42
C GLY A 176 -1.64 3.45 9.88
N LEU A 177 -2.12 2.35 10.47
CA LEU A 177 -3.39 1.72 10.09
C LEU A 177 -4.58 2.65 10.35
N ARG A 178 -4.62 3.38 11.48
CA ARG A 178 -5.67 4.38 11.75
C ARG A 178 -5.64 5.53 10.76
N CYS A 179 -4.45 6.03 10.41
CA CYS A 179 -4.28 7.03 9.35
C CYS A 179 -4.81 6.53 8.00
N PHE A 180 -4.47 5.30 7.61
CA PHE A 180 -4.94 4.70 6.36
C PHE A 180 -6.45 4.44 6.36
N ALA A 181 -6.97 3.79 7.42
CA ALA A 181 -8.38 3.43 7.52
C ALA A 181 -9.30 4.67 7.60
N GLY A 182 -8.82 5.77 8.18
CA GLY A 182 -9.52 7.06 8.18
C GLY A 182 -9.87 7.57 6.78
N GLY A 183 -9.18 7.08 5.75
CA GLY A 183 -9.46 7.39 4.35
C GLY A 183 -10.88 7.05 3.90
N VAL A 184 -11.50 6.03 4.48
CA VAL A 184 -12.89 5.62 4.15
C VAL A 184 -13.89 6.76 4.39
N LEU A 185 -13.58 7.70 5.30
CA LEU A 185 -14.35 8.92 5.52
C LEU A 185 -13.99 10.03 4.50
N CYS A 186 -14.02 9.70 3.22
CA CYS A 186 -13.68 10.61 2.10
C CYS A 186 -12.31 11.31 2.27
N GLY A 187 -11.36 10.64 2.94
CA GLY A 187 -10.02 11.16 3.21
C GLY A 187 -9.89 12.10 4.42
N VAL A 188 -10.99 12.70 4.88
CA VAL A 188 -10.98 13.64 6.01
C VAL A 188 -10.48 12.96 7.28
N GLY A 189 -10.90 11.71 7.53
CA GLY A 189 -10.45 10.94 8.69
C GLY A 189 -8.94 10.73 8.71
N SER A 190 -8.29 10.49 7.56
CA SER A 190 -6.84 10.39 7.48
C SER A 190 -6.14 11.68 7.90
N LEU A 191 -6.63 12.82 7.44
CA LEU A 191 -6.06 14.13 7.84
C LEU A 191 -6.28 14.43 9.31
N VAL A 192 -7.45 14.11 9.87
CA VAL A 192 -7.74 14.30 11.30
C VAL A 192 -6.81 13.46 12.17
N VAL A 193 -6.66 12.17 11.85
CA VAL A 193 -5.76 11.28 12.60
C VAL A 193 -4.31 11.74 12.46
N LEU A 194 -3.89 12.13 11.25
CA LEU A 194 -2.54 12.65 11.00
C LEU A 194 -2.27 13.93 11.79
N ALA A 195 -3.21 14.90 11.74
CA ALA A 195 -3.10 16.17 12.44
C ALA A 195 -3.03 15.98 13.97
N PHE A 196 -3.84 15.07 14.51
CA PHE A 196 -3.81 14.75 15.93
C PHE A 196 -2.45 14.13 16.34
N ASN A 197 -1.93 13.18 15.56
CA ASN A 197 -0.61 12.60 15.82
C ASN A 197 0.50 13.64 15.70
N ALA A 198 0.47 14.49 14.67
CA ALA A 198 1.45 15.56 14.50
C ALA A 198 1.43 16.56 15.65
N LEU A 199 0.22 16.96 16.11
CA LEU A 199 0.03 17.85 17.25
C LEU A 199 0.59 17.23 18.53
N PHE A 200 0.23 15.98 18.82
CA PHE A 200 0.64 15.30 20.02
C PHE A 200 2.16 15.05 20.04
N LEU A 201 2.72 14.48 18.99
CA LEU A 201 4.16 14.23 18.86
C LEU A 201 4.96 15.53 18.93
N GLY A 202 4.57 16.57 18.17
CA GLY A 202 5.24 17.86 18.21
C GLY A 202 5.20 18.50 19.58
N THR A 203 4.08 18.35 20.31
CA THR A 203 3.96 18.84 21.69
C THR A 203 4.90 18.11 22.63
N ILE A 204 4.96 16.77 22.58
CA ILE A 204 5.88 15.96 23.40
C ILE A 204 7.33 16.32 23.07
N PHE A 205 7.69 16.39 21.78
CA PHE A 205 9.05 16.77 21.38
C PHE A 205 9.42 18.18 21.88
N GLY A 206 8.53 19.16 21.69
CA GLY A 206 8.79 20.53 22.14
C GLY A 206 8.95 20.64 23.65
N HIS A 207 8.13 19.93 24.45
CA HIS A 207 8.25 19.86 25.89
C HIS A 207 9.57 19.20 26.34
N MET A 208 9.87 18.04 25.77
CA MET A 208 11.05 17.26 26.14
C MET A 208 12.37 17.92 25.75
N LEU A 209 12.40 18.75 24.70
CA LEU A 209 13.62 19.51 24.30
C LEU A 209 14.02 20.57 25.34
N VAL A 210 13.09 21.04 26.17
CA VAL A 210 13.37 22.03 27.24
C VAL A 210 13.32 21.41 28.63
N ALA A 211 12.93 20.15 28.77
CA ALA A 211 12.90 19.41 30.03
C ALA A 211 14.33 19.00 30.47
N PRO A 212 14.54 18.75 31.78
CA PRO A 212 15.83 18.24 32.27
C PRO A 212 16.30 16.96 31.58
N GLN A 213 15.39 16.15 31.08
CA GLN A 213 15.62 14.86 30.44
C GLN A 213 15.92 14.97 28.92
N ALA A 214 16.05 16.19 28.36
CA ALA A 214 16.25 16.43 26.92
C ALA A 214 17.36 15.59 26.31
N GLY A 215 18.48 15.41 27.02
CA GLY A 215 19.59 14.60 26.55
C GLY A 215 19.24 13.13 26.35
N ASN A 216 18.56 12.50 27.29
CA ASN A 216 18.16 11.09 27.20
C ASN A 216 17.06 10.90 26.15
N PHE A 217 16.13 11.85 26.07
CA PHE A 217 15.06 11.83 25.06
C PHE A 217 15.62 11.90 23.65
N THR A 218 16.49 12.90 23.37
CA THR A 218 17.10 13.05 22.05
C THR A 218 17.99 11.87 21.68
N ASP A 219 18.74 11.32 22.65
CA ASP A 219 19.56 10.13 22.46
C ASP A 219 18.72 8.92 22.01
N PHE A 220 17.50 8.78 22.53
CA PHE A 220 16.61 7.68 22.17
C PHE A 220 15.90 7.89 20.83
N VAL A 221 15.29 9.08 20.60
CA VAL A 221 14.36 9.26 19.46
C VAL A 221 15.08 9.53 18.13
N THR A 222 16.32 10.06 18.16
CA THR A 222 16.98 10.55 16.94
C THR A 222 17.15 9.47 15.87
N ALA A 223 17.58 8.26 16.23
CA ALA A 223 18.00 7.25 15.26
C ALA A 223 16.85 6.72 14.38
N HIS A 224 15.63 6.52 14.94
CA HIS A 224 14.50 5.92 14.24
C HIS A 224 13.52 6.93 13.63
N ALA A 225 13.54 8.18 14.10
CA ALA A 225 12.59 9.22 13.69
C ALA A 225 12.42 9.39 12.17
N PRO A 226 13.47 9.36 11.33
CA PRO A 226 13.28 9.55 9.89
C PRO A 226 12.36 8.51 9.26
N PHE A 227 12.50 7.23 9.59
CA PHE A 227 11.63 6.17 9.07
C PHE A 227 10.22 6.26 9.64
N GLU A 228 10.09 6.47 10.95
CA GLU A 228 8.81 6.49 11.62
C GLU A 228 7.92 7.65 11.16
N LEU A 229 8.43 8.89 11.21
CA LEU A 229 7.65 10.06 10.81
C LEU A 229 7.27 10.01 9.32
N THR A 230 8.17 9.50 8.48
CA THR A 230 7.86 9.29 7.06
C THR A 230 6.77 8.23 6.86
N ALA A 231 6.79 7.13 7.63
CA ALA A 231 5.78 6.08 7.55
C ALA A 231 4.38 6.58 7.92
N VAL A 232 4.27 7.43 8.97
CA VAL A 232 3.00 8.05 9.36
C VAL A 232 2.43 8.91 8.23
N VAL A 233 3.26 9.75 7.61
CA VAL A 233 2.87 10.62 6.49
C VAL A 233 2.40 9.80 5.29
N ILE A 234 3.16 8.76 4.92
CA ILE A 234 2.81 7.87 3.78
C ILE A 234 1.51 7.12 4.04
N SER A 235 1.29 6.62 5.27
CA SER A 235 0.04 5.96 5.65
C SER A 235 -1.17 6.87 5.50
N ALA A 236 -1.03 8.13 5.95
CA ALA A 236 -2.09 9.12 5.80
C ALA A 236 -2.31 9.52 4.33
N ALA A 237 -1.25 9.66 3.55
CA ALA A 237 -1.34 9.94 2.11
C ALA A 237 -2.09 8.83 1.37
N ALA A 238 -1.78 7.56 1.66
CA ALA A 238 -2.47 6.40 1.09
C ALA A 238 -3.96 6.40 1.46
N GLY A 239 -4.30 6.70 2.72
CA GLY A 239 -5.67 6.82 3.16
C GLY A 239 -6.41 8.01 2.51
N LEU A 240 -5.77 9.17 2.42
CA LEU A 240 -6.31 10.35 1.75
C LEU A 240 -6.59 10.06 0.27
N ARG A 241 -5.68 9.39 -0.44
CA ARG A 241 -5.86 8.97 -1.83
C ARG A 241 -7.03 8.02 -1.98
N LEU A 242 -7.16 7.04 -1.06
CA LEU A 242 -8.29 6.12 -1.04
C LEU A 242 -9.61 6.88 -0.89
N GLY A 243 -9.68 7.82 0.05
CA GLY A 243 -10.87 8.64 0.28
C GLY A 243 -11.18 9.59 -0.88
N TRP A 244 -10.17 10.17 -1.50
CA TRP A 244 -10.34 11.02 -2.68
C TRP A 244 -11.02 10.30 -3.84
N SER A 245 -10.72 9.01 -4.03
CA SER A 245 -11.33 8.21 -5.09
C SER A 245 -12.86 8.04 -4.97
N ILE A 246 -13.41 8.24 -3.76
CA ILE A 246 -14.86 8.22 -3.53
C ILE A 246 -15.52 9.54 -4.04
N LEU A 247 -14.77 10.63 -3.99
CA LEU A 247 -15.20 11.96 -4.42
C LEU A 247 -15.00 12.13 -5.94
N ASP A 248 -13.80 11.84 -6.42
CA ASP A 248 -13.45 11.86 -7.84
C ASP A 248 -13.42 10.43 -8.40
N THR A 249 -14.55 10.01 -8.92
CA THR A 249 -14.74 8.65 -9.43
C THR A 249 -14.23 8.44 -10.85
N GLN A 250 -13.85 9.52 -11.56
CA GLN A 250 -13.43 9.46 -12.96
C GLN A 250 -14.44 8.70 -13.86
N GLY A 251 -15.74 8.93 -13.65
CA GLY A 251 -16.81 8.29 -14.40
C GLY A 251 -17.12 6.83 -14.04
N ARG A 252 -16.46 6.29 -13.01
CA ARG A 252 -16.75 4.94 -12.47
C ARG A 252 -17.85 5.00 -11.40
N SER A 253 -18.45 3.87 -11.04
CA SER A 253 -19.21 3.80 -9.79
C SER A 253 -18.27 4.00 -8.59
N ARG A 254 -18.76 4.57 -7.48
CA ARG A 254 -17.96 4.81 -6.26
C ARG A 254 -17.24 3.55 -5.78
N MET A 255 -17.93 2.40 -5.81
CA MET A 255 -17.34 1.11 -5.43
C MET A 255 -16.25 0.65 -6.40
N ALA A 256 -16.42 0.89 -7.70
CA ALA A 256 -15.39 0.54 -8.70
C ALA A 256 -14.17 1.46 -8.59
N ALA A 257 -14.37 2.75 -8.34
CA ALA A 257 -13.31 3.72 -8.11
C ALA A 257 -12.52 3.36 -6.83
N LEU A 258 -13.22 3.05 -5.73
CA LEU A 258 -12.63 2.64 -4.47
C LEU A 258 -11.78 1.36 -4.64
N ARG A 259 -12.32 0.33 -5.30
CA ARG A 259 -11.58 -0.92 -5.55
C ARG A 259 -10.33 -0.72 -6.40
N HIS A 260 -10.41 0.15 -7.39
CA HIS A 260 -9.26 0.48 -8.23
C HIS A 260 -8.17 1.20 -7.44
N SER A 261 -8.52 2.22 -6.68
CA SER A 261 -7.58 2.97 -5.85
C SER A 261 -7.06 2.17 -4.65
N ALA A 262 -7.85 1.23 -4.13
CA ALA A 262 -7.44 0.40 -2.99
C ALA A 262 -6.20 -0.44 -3.29
N ALA A 263 -6.07 -1.00 -4.50
CA ALA A 263 -4.90 -1.77 -4.87
C ALA A 263 -3.62 -0.92 -4.83
N GLU A 264 -3.67 0.28 -5.39
CA GLU A 264 -2.54 1.21 -5.38
C GLU A 264 -2.24 1.77 -3.98
N ALA A 265 -3.28 2.12 -3.23
CA ALA A 265 -3.15 2.63 -1.87
C ALA A 265 -2.58 1.56 -0.91
N LEU A 266 -2.92 0.27 -1.10
CA LEU A 266 -2.36 -0.84 -0.33
C LEU A 266 -0.87 -1.05 -0.60
N GLU A 267 -0.39 -0.85 -1.83
CA GLU A 267 1.04 -0.90 -2.13
C GLU A 267 1.81 0.23 -1.41
N VAL A 268 1.24 1.45 -1.40
CA VAL A 268 1.82 2.60 -0.68
C VAL A 268 1.78 2.38 0.84
N ALA A 269 0.68 1.84 1.39
CA ALA A 269 0.58 1.45 2.80
C ALA A 269 1.56 0.32 3.14
N GLY A 270 1.85 -0.58 2.19
CA GLY A 270 2.88 -1.60 2.32
C GLY A 270 4.28 -1.00 2.51
N LEU A 271 4.62 0.06 1.78
CA LEU A 271 5.87 0.80 2.01
C LEU A 271 5.91 1.39 3.43
N ALA A 272 4.82 2.03 3.88
CA ALA A 272 4.76 2.56 5.24
C ALA A 272 4.97 1.47 6.30
N THR A 273 4.39 0.28 6.08
CA THR A 273 4.59 -0.88 6.97
C THR A 273 6.05 -1.31 7.03
N VAL A 274 6.74 -1.36 5.88
CA VAL A 274 8.18 -1.67 5.84
C VAL A 274 8.98 -0.62 6.63
N LEU A 275 8.66 0.67 6.46
CA LEU A 275 9.35 1.75 7.20
C LEU A 275 9.10 1.66 8.71
N PHE A 276 7.88 1.35 9.15
CA PHE A 276 7.59 1.11 10.58
C PHE A 276 8.37 -0.06 11.14
N ILE A 277 8.49 -1.16 10.40
CA ILE A 277 9.29 -2.31 10.81
C ILE A 277 10.77 -1.91 10.96
N LEU A 278 11.32 -1.18 9.99
CA LEU A 278 12.70 -0.69 10.04
C LEU A 278 12.91 0.28 11.21
N ALA A 279 11.97 1.21 11.42
CA ALA A 279 11.99 2.12 12.57
C ALA A 279 11.99 1.34 13.89
N ALA A 280 11.11 0.36 14.04
CA ALA A 280 11.00 -0.45 15.26
C ALA A 280 12.26 -1.30 15.52
N PHE A 281 12.94 -1.79 14.49
CA PHE A 281 14.26 -2.41 14.67
C PHE A 281 15.29 -1.43 15.20
N ILE A 282 15.34 -0.22 14.66
CA ILE A 282 16.25 0.82 15.16
C ILE A 282 15.87 1.20 16.59
N GLU A 283 14.58 1.37 16.87
CA GLU A 283 14.05 1.72 18.18
C GLU A 283 14.30 0.64 19.23
N GLY A 284 14.20 -0.64 18.86
CA GLY A 284 14.43 -1.76 19.78
C GLY A 284 15.91 -2.09 20.02
N PHE A 285 16.79 -1.84 19.04
CA PHE A 285 18.18 -2.31 19.13
C PHE A 285 19.22 -1.19 19.13
N VAL A 286 18.99 -0.06 18.46
CA VAL A 286 19.95 1.05 18.35
C VAL A 286 19.62 2.15 19.35
N SER A 287 18.35 2.55 19.46
CA SER A 287 17.93 3.66 20.33
C SER A 287 18.26 3.45 21.80
N PRO A 288 18.01 2.26 22.43
CA PRO A 288 18.32 2.02 23.83
C PRO A 288 19.77 1.60 24.07
N SER A 289 20.60 1.46 23.04
CA SER A 289 21.98 1.00 23.18
C SER A 289 22.89 2.07 23.79
N ALA A 290 24.00 1.63 24.41
CA ALA A 290 25.04 2.48 24.96
C ALA A 290 25.95 3.15 23.88
N LEU A 291 25.56 3.09 22.60
CA LEU A 291 26.29 3.73 21.51
C LEU A 291 26.34 5.25 21.72
N PRO A 292 27.47 5.89 21.36
CA PRO A 292 27.58 7.35 21.38
C PRO A 292 26.49 8.04 20.55
N TYR A 293 26.03 9.19 20.98
CA TYR A 293 24.98 9.96 20.30
C TYR A 293 25.30 10.25 18.83
N GLU A 294 26.58 10.50 18.52
CA GLU A 294 27.09 10.75 17.17
C GLU A 294 26.81 9.56 16.22
N VAL A 295 26.87 8.34 16.73
CA VAL A 295 26.52 7.12 15.96
C VAL A 295 25.01 7.12 15.66
N LYS A 296 24.16 7.44 16.63
CA LYS A 296 22.71 7.52 16.45
C LYS A 296 22.32 8.62 15.46
N VAL A 297 22.98 9.77 15.52
CA VAL A 297 22.84 10.84 14.51
C VAL A 297 23.27 10.36 13.13
N THR A 298 24.37 9.63 13.05
CA THR A 298 24.83 9.05 11.77
C THR A 298 23.81 8.09 11.18
N VAL A 299 23.19 7.24 12.00
CA VAL A 299 22.07 6.35 11.57
C VAL A 299 20.90 7.18 11.08
N ALA A 300 20.50 8.23 11.80
CA ALA A 300 19.40 9.11 11.38
C ALA A 300 19.69 9.81 10.03
N LEU A 301 20.90 10.35 9.86
CA LEU A 301 21.30 10.98 8.60
C LEU A 301 21.35 9.97 7.45
N PHE A 302 21.85 8.77 7.70
CA PHE A 302 21.90 7.71 6.71
C PHE A 302 20.49 7.26 6.27
N THR A 303 19.60 7.04 7.23
CA THR A 303 18.20 6.64 6.93
C THR A 303 17.43 7.76 6.24
N ALA A 304 17.65 9.02 6.62
CA ALA A 304 17.10 10.19 5.93
C ALA A 304 17.63 10.30 4.48
N ALA A 305 18.93 10.10 4.27
CA ALA A 305 19.53 10.10 2.94
C ALA A 305 18.99 8.96 2.07
N LEU A 306 18.78 7.77 2.64
CA LEU A 306 18.12 6.63 1.95
C LEU A 306 16.70 6.99 1.51
N LEU A 307 15.90 7.64 2.37
CA LEU A 307 14.54 8.08 2.02
C LEU A 307 14.57 9.13 0.91
N VAL A 308 15.42 10.14 1.01
CA VAL A 308 15.58 11.15 -0.04
C VAL A 308 16.01 10.51 -1.35
N GLY A 309 17.01 9.61 -1.33
CA GLY A 309 17.45 8.86 -2.50
C GLY A 309 16.33 8.01 -3.11
N TYR A 310 15.59 7.29 -2.28
CA TYR A 310 14.45 6.47 -2.71
C TYR A 310 13.36 7.29 -3.42
N PHE A 311 12.97 8.43 -2.87
CA PHE A 311 11.97 9.30 -3.49
C PHE A 311 12.53 10.14 -4.66
N ALA A 312 13.85 10.23 -4.81
CA ALA A 312 14.50 10.84 -5.96
C ALA A 312 14.63 9.89 -7.17
N LEU A 313 14.57 8.56 -6.96
CA LEU A 313 14.71 7.56 -8.02
C LEU A 313 13.85 7.84 -9.27
N PRO A 314 12.55 8.20 -9.16
CA PRO A 314 11.69 8.44 -10.32
C PRO A 314 12.15 9.58 -11.23
N PHE A 315 13.00 10.47 -10.74
CA PHE A 315 13.52 11.61 -11.50
C PHE A 315 14.81 11.28 -12.25
N LEU A 316 15.41 10.11 -12.02
CA LEU A 316 16.63 9.69 -12.71
C LEU A 316 16.30 9.18 -14.13
N PRO A 317 17.02 9.64 -15.18
CA PRO A 317 16.78 9.20 -16.57
C PRO A 317 16.88 7.69 -16.77
N SER A 318 17.85 7.04 -16.13
CA SER A 318 18.05 5.59 -16.16
C SER A 318 16.85 4.82 -15.62
N TRP A 319 16.23 5.35 -14.56
CA TRP A 319 15.04 4.77 -13.96
C TRP A 319 13.81 4.89 -14.85
N GLN A 320 13.62 6.05 -15.46
CA GLN A 320 12.52 6.28 -16.42
C GLN A 320 12.61 5.34 -17.63
N ALA A 321 13.81 5.08 -18.14
CA ALA A 321 14.05 4.12 -19.20
C ALA A 321 13.70 2.68 -18.78
N ALA A 322 14.09 2.25 -17.58
CA ALA A 322 13.78 0.93 -17.05
C ALA A 322 12.27 0.74 -16.79
N ALA A 323 11.59 1.76 -16.26
CA ALA A 323 10.14 1.77 -16.04
C ALA A 323 9.37 1.69 -17.37
N THR A 324 9.83 2.37 -18.41
CA THR A 324 9.23 2.32 -19.76
C THR A 324 9.42 0.95 -20.43
N GLN A 325 10.57 0.31 -20.25
CA GLN A 325 10.80 -1.04 -20.75
C GLN A 325 9.92 -2.09 -20.06
N SER A 326 9.68 -1.95 -18.77
CA SER A 326 8.81 -2.86 -18.01
C SER A 326 7.33 -2.66 -18.31
N ALA A 327 6.93 -1.47 -18.76
CA ALA A 327 5.56 -1.14 -19.14
C ALA A 327 5.23 -1.55 -20.59
N ARG A 328 6.23 -1.82 -21.44
CA ARG A 328 5.97 -2.35 -22.78
C ARG A 328 5.42 -3.77 -22.66
N PRO A 329 4.20 -4.06 -23.16
CA PRO A 329 3.71 -5.42 -23.27
C PRO A 329 4.74 -6.19 -24.09
N GLY A 330 5.19 -7.34 -23.59
CA GLY A 330 6.23 -8.14 -24.19
C GLY A 330 6.03 -8.25 -25.71
N GLY A 331 6.72 -7.44 -26.43
CA GLY A 331 6.90 -7.56 -27.86
C GLY A 331 7.68 -8.84 -28.08
N GLY A 332 6.93 -9.96 -28.05
CA GLY A 332 7.44 -11.22 -28.52
C GLY A 332 7.89 -11.01 -29.94
N ASP A 333 9.09 -11.41 -30.19
CA ASP A 333 9.89 -11.63 -31.37
C ASP A 333 9.13 -12.09 -32.67
N HIS A 334 8.00 -11.43 -32.96
CA HIS A 334 7.25 -11.66 -34.20
C HIS A 334 7.76 -10.80 -35.38
N GLY A 335 8.61 -9.79 -35.10
CA GLY A 335 9.27 -9.00 -36.12
C GLY A 335 10.43 -9.76 -36.81
N ALA A 336 11.24 -10.44 -35.99
CA ALA A 336 12.36 -11.22 -36.52
C ALA A 336 11.90 -12.49 -37.27
N ALA A 337 10.83 -13.14 -36.77
CA ALA A 337 10.25 -14.31 -37.46
C ALA A 337 9.57 -13.93 -38.79
N ARG A 338 8.97 -12.76 -38.87
CA ARG A 338 8.34 -12.28 -40.13
C ARG A 338 9.36 -11.84 -41.16
N GLN A 339 10.43 -11.14 -40.76
CA GLN A 339 11.55 -10.79 -41.65
C GLN A 339 12.34 -12.02 -42.10
N ALA A 340 12.50 -13.05 -41.25
CA ALA A 340 13.13 -14.30 -41.67
C ALA A 340 12.24 -15.16 -42.59
N ALA A 341 10.92 -15.02 -42.52
CA ALA A 341 9.99 -15.67 -43.44
C ALA A 341 9.92 -14.97 -44.80
N GLU A 342 9.98 -13.63 -44.83
CA GLU A 342 10.00 -12.83 -46.05
C GLU A 342 11.36 -12.89 -46.81
N ALA A 343 12.45 -13.19 -46.08
CA ALA A 343 13.77 -13.41 -46.71
C ALA A 343 13.98 -14.83 -47.29
N ARG A 344 13.00 -15.73 -47.10
CA ARG A 344 13.03 -17.12 -47.62
C ARG A 344 11.98 -17.38 -48.69
N ALA A 345 11.18 -16.39 -49.08
CA ALA A 345 10.27 -16.38 -50.22
C ALA A 345 10.84 -15.55 -51.36
#